data_fd1b5a90bd5507d065306ed067e1c8ca
#
_entry.id   fd1b5a90bd5507d065306ed067e1c8ca
#
_cell.length_a   1.000
_cell.length_b   1.000
_cell.length_c   1.000
_cell.angle_alpha   90.00
_cell.angle_beta   90.00
_cell.angle_gamma   90.00
#
_symmetry.space_group_name_H-M   'P 1'
#
loop_
_entity.id
_entity.type
_entity.pdbx_description
1 polymer ?
#
loop_
_entity_poly.entity_id
_entity_poly.type
_entity_poly.pdbx_seq_one_letter_code
_entity_poly.pdbx_strand_id
1 'polypeptide(L)'
;MASLMLQYDRPTDHTRNWHDYNGRVRDWIARLLQTPGAVSFVAYRTVDGASPNTITMLEFRSLEDARRAAASDHLKTILQEMRSLPMDHPRVLVVERSPFTPEPLRP
;
A
#
# COMPACT_ATOMS: atom_id res chain seq x y z
N MET A 1 15.89 -3.05 5.30
CA MET A 1 14.76 -3.12 4.36
C MET A 1 13.86 -1.91 4.52
N ALA A 2 13.26 -1.50 3.44
CA ALA A 2 12.37 -0.35 3.43
C ALA A 2 11.05 -0.74 2.75
N SER A 3 10.01 0.04 2.96
CA SER A 3 8.70 -0.26 2.39
C SER A 3 8.00 1.02 1.93
N LEU A 4 7.11 0.86 0.97
CA LEU A 4 6.06 1.83 0.71
C LEU A 4 4.84 1.41 1.52
N MET A 5 4.36 2.30 2.36
CA MET A 5 3.13 2.12 3.12
C MET A 5 2.04 2.97 2.47
N LEU A 6 0.92 2.34 2.13
CA LEU A 6 -0.28 3.03 1.67
C LEU A 6 -1.35 2.93 2.74
N GLN A 7 -1.95 4.06 3.09
CA GLN A 7 -3.05 4.13 4.06
C GLN A 7 -4.25 4.75 3.36
N TYR A 8 -5.38 4.06 3.39
CA TYR A 8 -6.60 4.57 2.75
C TYR A 8 -7.85 3.91 3.34
N ASP A 9 -9.00 4.50 3.05
CA ASP A 9 -10.29 3.92 3.38
C ASP A 9 -10.87 3.28 2.12
N ARG A 10 -10.82 1.94 2.07
CA ARG A 10 -11.44 1.20 0.98
C ARG A 10 -12.97 1.24 1.10
N PRO A 11 -13.70 1.12 -0.02
CA PRO A 11 -15.15 0.97 0.04
C PRO A 11 -15.55 -0.25 0.88
N THR A 12 -16.67 -0.15 1.56
CA THR A 12 -17.24 -1.27 2.31
C THR A 12 -18.17 -2.07 1.42
N ASP A 13 -18.50 -3.31 1.83
CA ASP A 13 -19.28 -4.25 1.05
C ASP A 13 -20.74 -3.82 0.79
N HIS A 14 -21.20 -2.77 1.47
CA HIS A 14 -22.54 -2.23 1.29
C HIS A 14 -22.59 -1.02 0.34
N THR A 15 -21.47 -0.62 -0.24
CA THR A 15 -21.39 0.53 -1.14
C THR A 15 -21.32 0.08 -2.58
N ARG A 16 -21.82 0.95 -3.48
CA ARG A 16 -21.76 0.72 -4.92
C ARG A 16 -20.32 0.51 -5.41
N ASN A 17 -19.38 1.23 -4.82
CA ASN A 17 -17.98 1.20 -5.23
C ASN A 17 -17.23 -0.04 -4.79
N TRP A 18 -17.82 -0.82 -3.89
CA TRP A 18 -17.18 -2.03 -3.39
C TRP A 18 -16.92 -3.05 -4.50
N HIS A 19 -17.88 -3.22 -5.42
CA HIS A 19 -17.71 -4.14 -6.54
C HIS A 19 -16.57 -3.72 -7.45
N ASP A 20 -16.48 -2.44 -7.77
CA ASP A 20 -15.41 -1.91 -8.62
C ASP A 20 -14.06 -2.08 -7.94
N TYR A 21 -13.96 -1.71 -6.67
CA TYR A 21 -12.74 -1.89 -5.89
C TYR A 21 -12.33 -3.36 -5.83
N ASN A 22 -13.26 -4.23 -5.45
CA ASN A 22 -12.99 -5.65 -5.28
C ASN A 22 -12.59 -6.33 -6.59
N GLY A 23 -13.10 -5.86 -7.71
CA GLY A 23 -12.73 -6.37 -9.03
C GLY A 23 -11.36 -5.90 -9.52
N ARG A 24 -10.83 -4.81 -8.95
CA ARG A 24 -9.58 -4.19 -9.41
C ARG A 24 -8.39 -4.37 -8.47
N VAL A 25 -8.66 -4.69 -7.20
CA VAL A 25 -7.61 -4.71 -6.18
C VAL A 25 -6.51 -5.73 -6.48
N ARG A 26 -6.86 -6.89 -7.01
CA ARG A 26 -5.87 -7.93 -7.35
C ARG A 26 -4.93 -7.48 -8.45
N ASP A 27 -5.47 -6.78 -9.45
CA ASP A 27 -4.65 -6.22 -10.52
C ASP A 27 -3.68 -5.17 -9.98
N TRP A 28 -4.15 -4.28 -9.10
CA TRP A 28 -3.28 -3.29 -8.47
C TRP A 28 -2.16 -3.94 -7.67
N ILE A 29 -2.48 -4.98 -6.89
CA ILE A 29 -1.47 -5.71 -6.11
C ILE A 29 -0.45 -6.36 -7.03
N ALA A 30 -0.90 -7.01 -8.10
CA ALA A 30 -0.01 -7.65 -9.06
C ALA A 30 0.94 -6.62 -9.70
N ARG A 31 0.41 -5.46 -10.06
CA ARG A 31 1.21 -4.39 -10.66
C ARG A 31 2.17 -3.76 -9.66
N LEU A 32 1.78 -3.62 -8.39
CA LEU A 32 2.69 -3.17 -7.34
C LEU A 32 3.86 -4.12 -7.17
N LEU A 33 3.60 -5.43 -7.20
CA LEU A 33 4.65 -6.43 -7.09
C LEU A 33 5.61 -6.45 -8.29
N GLN A 34 5.21 -5.87 -9.42
CA GLN A 34 6.08 -5.72 -10.59
C GLN A 34 7.02 -4.52 -10.49
N THR A 35 6.88 -3.70 -9.45
CA THR A 35 7.76 -2.55 -9.24
C THR A 35 9.20 -3.03 -9.04
N PRO A 36 10.19 -2.45 -9.75
CA PRO A 36 11.57 -2.87 -9.59
C PRO A 36 12.04 -2.80 -8.13
N GLY A 37 12.64 -3.88 -7.65
CA GLY A 37 13.13 -4.00 -6.28
C GLY A 37 12.11 -4.47 -5.26
N ALA A 38 10.83 -4.61 -5.64
CA ALA A 38 9.81 -5.11 -4.74
C ALA A 38 10.03 -6.59 -4.43
N VAL A 39 9.89 -6.97 -3.14
CA VAL A 39 10.10 -8.34 -2.68
C VAL A 39 8.86 -8.98 -2.08
N SER A 40 7.95 -8.20 -1.51
CA SER A 40 6.74 -8.75 -0.90
C SER A 40 5.67 -7.68 -0.75
N PHE A 41 4.43 -8.13 -0.60
CA PHE A 41 3.28 -7.28 -0.35
C PHE A 41 2.45 -7.86 0.79
N VAL A 42 2.01 -7.01 1.70
CA VAL A 42 1.08 -7.39 2.76
C VAL A 42 0.05 -6.29 2.97
N ALA A 43 -1.18 -6.70 3.25
CA ALA A 43 -2.27 -5.79 3.55
C ALA A 43 -2.83 -6.08 4.94
N TYR A 44 -3.15 -5.01 5.65
CA TYR A 44 -3.82 -5.08 6.95
C TYR A 44 -5.14 -4.34 6.89
N ARG A 45 -6.10 -4.80 7.67
CA ARG A 45 -7.39 -4.15 7.85
C ARG A 45 -7.60 -3.87 9.33
N THR A 46 -8.18 -2.73 9.63
CA THR A 46 -8.59 -2.48 11.01
C THR A 46 -9.77 -3.39 11.36
N VAL A 47 -9.74 -3.96 12.56
CA VAL A 47 -10.73 -4.96 12.98
C VAL A 47 -12.09 -4.30 13.24
N ASP A 48 -12.06 -3.08 13.74
CA ASP A 48 -13.25 -2.31 14.13
C ASP A 48 -13.69 -1.28 13.08
N GLY A 49 -13.03 -1.26 11.92
CA GLY A 49 -13.34 -0.30 10.86
C GLY A 49 -12.78 1.10 11.08
N ALA A 50 -11.87 1.29 12.05
CA ALA A 50 -11.23 2.59 12.26
C ALA A 50 -10.47 3.04 11.01
N SER A 51 -10.51 4.35 10.74
CA SER A 51 -9.83 4.95 9.59
C SER A 51 -8.35 5.25 9.91
N PRO A 52 -7.41 4.95 9.00
CA PRO A 52 -7.61 4.28 7.72
C PRO A 52 -7.99 2.81 7.92
N ASN A 53 -8.97 2.33 7.17
CA ASN A 53 -9.42 0.95 7.33
C ASN A 53 -8.53 -0.07 6.60
N THR A 54 -7.59 0.40 5.79
CA THR A 54 -6.66 -0.46 5.05
C THR A 54 -5.27 0.15 5.09
N ILE A 55 -4.29 -0.69 5.42
CA ILE A 55 -2.88 -0.33 5.42
C ILE A 55 -2.16 -1.41 4.63
N THR A 56 -1.43 -1.01 3.59
CA THR A 56 -0.66 -1.96 2.79
C THR A 56 0.81 -1.60 2.82
N MET A 57 1.65 -2.63 2.73
CA MET A 57 3.10 -2.44 2.70
C MET A 57 3.70 -3.22 1.54
N LEU A 58 4.37 -2.50 0.65
CA LEU A 58 5.18 -3.08 -0.42
C LEU A 58 6.63 -2.98 0.01
N GLU A 59 7.25 -4.13 0.27
CA GLU A 59 8.59 -4.20 0.81
C GLU A 59 9.63 -4.19 -0.31
N PHE A 60 10.73 -3.49 -0.07
CA PHE A 60 11.85 -3.35 -1.00
C PHE A 60 13.16 -3.80 -0.35
N ARG A 61 14.12 -4.21 -1.17
CA ARG A 61 15.45 -4.62 -0.72
C ARG A 61 16.23 -3.47 -0.10
N SER A 62 15.98 -2.23 -0.56
CA SER A 62 16.72 -1.07 -0.10
C SER A 62 15.83 0.15 -0.01
N LEU A 63 16.25 1.12 0.81
CA LEU A 63 15.60 2.42 0.90
C LEU A 63 15.62 3.16 -0.44
N GLU A 64 16.71 3.04 -1.19
CA GLU A 64 16.82 3.66 -2.50
C GLU A 64 15.76 3.14 -3.47
N ASP A 65 15.56 1.82 -3.51
CA ASP A 65 14.53 1.23 -4.35
C ASP A 65 13.12 1.69 -3.94
N ALA A 66 12.85 1.78 -2.64
CA ALA A 66 11.56 2.28 -2.15
C ALA A 66 11.33 3.74 -2.56
N ARG A 67 12.34 4.59 -2.43
CA ARG A 67 12.26 6.01 -2.85
C ARG A 67 12.05 6.13 -4.35
N ARG A 68 12.75 5.34 -5.14
CA ARG A 68 12.61 5.33 -6.60
C ARG A 68 11.18 4.92 -6.98
N ALA A 69 10.65 3.90 -6.33
CA ALA A 69 9.29 3.45 -6.56
C ALA A 69 8.26 4.52 -6.20
N ALA A 70 8.47 5.23 -5.09
CA ALA A 70 7.58 6.30 -4.65
C ALA A 70 7.50 7.44 -5.67
N ALA A 71 8.57 7.69 -6.41
CA ALA A 71 8.63 8.73 -7.43
C ALA A 71 8.27 8.23 -8.83
N SER A 72 7.99 6.94 -9.00
CA SER A 72 7.80 6.34 -10.32
C SER A 72 6.45 6.68 -10.95
N ASP A 73 6.43 6.75 -12.27
CA ASP A 73 5.18 6.87 -13.02
C ASP A 73 4.31 5.63 -12.86
N HIS A 74 4.93 4.47 -12.68
CA HIS A 74 4.24 3.22 -12.43
C HIS A 74 3.33 3.32 -11.20
N LEU A 75 3.85 3.84 -10.08
CA LEU A 75 3.05 4.03 -8.86
C LEU A 75 1.99 5.12 -9.08
N LYS A 76 2.37 6.23 -9.71
CA LYS A 76 1.42 7.33 -9.97
C LYS A 76 0.21 6.84 -10.77
N THR A 77 0.42 6.01 -11.77
CA THR A 77 -0.66 5.45 -12.58
C THR A 77 -1.62 4.61 -11.72
N ILE A 78 -1.08 3.74 -10.88
CA ILE A 78 -1.90 2.91 -9.98
C ILE A 78 -2.71 3.79 -9.02
N LEU A 79 -2.07 4.80 -8.42
CA LEU A 79 -2.75 5.72 -7.50
C LEU A 79 -3.86 6.52 -8.19
N GLN A 80 -3.66 6.93 -9.44
CA GLN A 80 -4.70 7.61 -10.22
C GLN A 80 -5.90 6.70 -10.45
N GLU A 81 -5.68 5.45 -10.77
CA GLU A 81 -6.76 4.48 -10.92
C GLU A 81 -7.52 4.28 -9.61
N MET A 82 -6.82 4.21 -8.49
CA MET A 82 -7.44 4.11 -7.18
C MET A 82 -8.30 5.36 -6.87
N ARG A 83 -7.78 6.53 -7.21
CA ARG A 83 -8.49 7.81 -7.00
C ARG A 83 -9.70 7.98 -7.90
N SER A 84 -9.85 7.19 -8.96
CA SER A 84 -11.03 7.21 -9.81
C SER A 84 -12.26 6.65 -9.11
N LEU A 85 -12.07 5.93 -8.01
CA LEU A 85 -13.15 5.48 -7.15
C LEU A 85 -13.43 6.54 -6.08
N PRO A 86 -14.70 6.76 -5.69
CA PRO A 86 -15.03 7.69 -4.61
C PRO A 86 -14.67 7.08 -3.24
N MET A 87 -13.41 7.16 -2.92
CA MET A 87 -12.83 6.75 -1.64
C MET A 87 -11.74 7.76 -1.28
N ASP A 88 -11.29 7.73 -0.04
CA ASP A 88 -10.22 8.62 0.39
C ASP A 88 -8.93 8.31 -0.38
N HIS A 89 -8.23 9.37 -0.73
CA HIS A 89 -6.98 9.23 -1.47
C HIS A 89 -5.94 8.47 -0.66
N PRO A 90 -5.24 7.53 -1.29
CA PRO A 90 -4.17 6.83 -0.61
C PRO A 90 -3.09 7.79 -0.14
N ARG A 91 -2.71 7.68 1.13
CA ARG A 91 -1.54 8.34 1.69
C ARG A 91 -0.35 7.42 1.52
N VAL A 92 0.73 7.92 0.90
CA VAL A 92 1.93 7.15 0.63
C VAL A 92 3.05 7.60 1.55
N LEU A 93 3.64 6.64 2.27
CA LEU A 93 4.77 6.87 3.14
C LEU A 93 5.90 5.94 2.75
N VAL A 94 7.12 6.48 2.70
CA VAL A 94 8.32 5.65 2.62
C VAL A 94 8.78 5.41 4.06
N VAL A 95 8.85 4.15 4.45
CA VAL A 95 9.23 3.78 5.82
C VAL A 95 10.41 2.83 5.80
N GLU A 96 11.23 2.91 6.84
CA GLU A 96 12.31 1.96 7.06
C GLU A 96 12.27 1.52 8.52
N ARG A 97 12.95 0.41 8.80
CA ARG A 97 13.00 -0.07 10.17
C ARG A 97 13.79 0.92 11.02
N SER A 98 13.27 1.21 12.22
CA SER A 98 13.97 2.07 13.16
C SER A 98 15.32 1.45 13.56
N PRO A 99 16.39 2.25 13.66
CA PRO A 99 17.68 1.73 14.15
C PRO A 99 17.62 1.20 15.57
N PHE A 100 16.60 1.57 16.36
CA PHE A 100 16.40 1.00 17.71
C PHE A 100 15.80 -0.40 17.67
N THR A 101 15.19 -0.79 16.56
CA THR A 101 14.57 -2.11 16.39
C THR A 101 14.95 -2.69 15.04
N PRO A 102 16.25 -2.92 14.77
CA PRO A 102 16.69 -3.50 13.49
C PRO A 102 16.13 -4.89 13.29
N GLU A 103 15.87 -5.61 14.38
CA GLU A 103 15.10 -6.84 14.44
C GLU A 103 13.93 -6.66 15.40
N PRO A 104 12.83 -7.41 15.24
CA PRO A 104 11.75 -7.36 16.22
C PRO A 104 12.26 -7.70 17.62
N LEU A 105 11.94 -6.83 18.59
CA LEU A 105 12.29 -7.08 19.99
C LEU A 105 11.29 -8.09 20.58
N ARG A 106 11.79 -8.95 21.44
CA ARG A 106 11.00 -9.97 22.11
C ARG A 106 11.08 -9.77 23.61
N PRO A 107 9.99 -10.08 24.37
CA PRO A 107 10.01 -9.99 25.83
C PRO A 107 10.98 -11.00 26.46
#